data_e9c3cade0c134a84bcc620a765ed5745
#
_entry.id   e9c3cade0c134a84bcc620a765ed5745
#
_cell.length_a   1.000
_cell.length_b   1.000
_cell.length_c   1.000
_cell.angle_alpha   90.00
_cell.angle_beta   90.00
_cell.angle_gamma   90.00
#
_symmetry.space_group_name_H-M   'P 1'
#
loop_
_entity.id
_entity.type
_entity.pdbx_description
1 polymer ?
#
loop_
_entity_poly.entity_id
_entity_poly.type
_entity_poly.pdbx_seq_one_letter_code
_entity_poly.pdbx_strand_id
1 'polypeptide(L)'
;MRTELVTTLKRQATELLSDIERDKEPILITQHGLPSAYLVDVESFQLMQQRMAILEGIARGEQAIAEGRTATHAQAKKRLARWLK
;
A
#
# COMPACT_ATOMS: atom_id res chain seq x y z
N MET A 1 10.08 -6.57 11.73
CA MET A 1 9.52 -6.83 10.39
C MET A 1 10.14 -8.11 9.84
N ARG A 2 9.31 -8.94 9.26
CA ARG A 2 9.76 -10.19 8.66
C ARG A 2 10.44 -9.92 7.32
N THR A 3 11.53 -10.65 7.05
CA THR A 3 12.26 -10.55 5.79
C THR A 3 12.28 -11.91 5.11
N GLU A 4 11.97 -11.94 3.82
CA GLU A 4 11.96 -13.16 3.04
C GLU A 4 12.66 -12.96 1.70
N LEU A 5 13.22 -14.03 1.15
CA LEU A 5 13.85 -14.00 -0.16
C LEU A 5 12.80 -14.05 -1.28
N VAL A 6 13.13 -13.47 -2.42
CA VAL A 6 12.25 -13.52 -3.58
C VAL A 6 11.99 -14.96 -4.02
N THR A 7 12.95 -15.86 -3.85
CA THR A 7 12.76 -17.29 -4.13
C THR A 7 11.70 -17.90 -3.21
N THR A 8 11.71 -17.52 -1.95
CA THR A 8 10.69 -17.96 -1.00
C THR A 8 9.30 -17.46 -1.41
N LEU A 9 9.22 -16.22 -1.85
CA LEU A 9 7.97 -15.67 -2.35
C LEU A 9 7.43 -16.47 -3.55
N LYS A 10 8.31 -16.84 -4.48
CA LYS A 10 7.90 -17.64 -5.63
C LYS A 10 7.38 -19.02 -5.24
N ARG A 11 8.02 -19.64 -4.26
CA ARG A 11 7.68 -21.01 -3.85
C ARG A 11 6.49 -21.06 -2.91
N GLN A 12 6.33 -20.07 -2.06
CA GLN A 12 5.34 -20.06 -0.98
C GLN A 12 4.44 -18.83 -1.00
N ALA A 13 4.12 -18.34 -2.19
CA ALA A 13 3.33 -17.12 -2.32
C ALA A 13 2.00 -17.19 -1.57
N THR A 14 1.30 -18.30 -1.69
CA THR A 14 -0.01 -18.46 -1.03
C THR A 14 0.14 -18.42 0.49
N GLU A 15 1.16 -19.07 1.03
CA GLU A 15 1.41 -19.06 2.47
C GLU A 15 1.76 -17.66 2.97
N LEU A 16 2.62 -16.96 2.24
CA LEU A 16 2.99 -15.60 2.61
C LEU A 16 1.80 -14.65 2.58
N LEU A 17 0.93 -14.80 1.58
CA LEU A 17 -0.28 -14.00 1.50
C LEU A 17 -1.22 -14.27 2.68
N SER A 18 -1.36 -15.54 3.05
CA SER A 18 -2.16 -15.89 4.23
C SER A 18 -1.56 -15.30 5.50
N ASP A 19 -0.25 -15.35 5.62
CA ASP A 19 0.44 -14.83 6.80
C ASP A 19 0.23 -13.31 6.95
N ILE A 20 0.37 -12.55 5.87
CA ILE A 20 0.18 -11.09 5.96
C ILE A 20 -1.28 -10.71 6.20
N GLU A 21 -2.22 -11.49 5.68
CA GLU A 21 -3.64 -11.25 5.95
C GLU A 21 -3.99 -11.52 7.41
N ARG A 22 -3.42 -12.56 7.98
CA ARG A 22 -3.66 -12.92 9.37
C ARG A 22 -2.97 -11.96 10.34
N ASP A 23 -1.69 -11.70 10.12
CA ASP A 23 -0.85 -10.97 11.06
C ASP A 23 -0.87 -9.46 10.83
N LYS A 24 -1.31 -9.02 9.66
CA LYS A 24 -1.33 -7.59 9.29
C LYS A 24 0.04 -6.95 9.40
N GLU A 25 1.08 -7.72 9.17
CA GLU A 25 2.46 -7.25 9.27
C GLU A 25 3.16 -7.39 7.92
N PRO A 26 3.79 -6.31 7.41
CA PRO A 26 4.46 -6.35 6.12
C PRO A 26 5.66 -7.30 6.13
N ILE A 27 5.95 -7.85 4.96
CA ILE A 27 7.13 -8.67 4.74
C ILE A 27 8.04 -7.94 3.76
N LEU A 28 9.31 -7.76 4.14
CA LEU A 28 10.31 -7.19 3.24
C LEU A 28 10.84 -8.30 2.34
N ILE A 29 10.71 -8.11 1.05
CA ILE A 29 11.22 -9.07 0.05
C ILE A 29 12.57 -8.59 -0.44
N THR A 30 13.57 -9.46 -0.35
CA THR A 30 14.93 -9.15 -0.78
C THR A 30 15.32 -9.95 -2.01
N GLN A 31 16.15 -9.34 -2.83
CA GLN A 31 16.74 -9.98 -4.02
C GLN A 31 18.22 -9.68 -4.04
N HIS A 32 19.03 -10.72 -4.17
CA HIS A 32 20.50 -10.59 -4.13
C HIS A 32 21.01 -9.88 -2.87
N GLY A 33 20.35 -10.15 -1.75
CA GLY A 33 20.71 -9.55 -0.47
C GLY A 33 20.30 -8.10 -0.28
N LEU A 34 19.57 -7.52 -1.24
CA LEU A 34 19.15 -6.12 -1.19
C LEU A 34 17.62 -6.03 -1.09
N PRO A 35 17.11 -5.03 -0.35
CA PRO A 35 15.67 -4.79 -0.32
C PRO A 35 15.13 -4.51 -1.72
N SER A 36 14.05 -5.19 -2.07
CA SER A 36 13.46 -5.07 -3.41
C SER A 36 12.01 -4.60 -3.36
N ALA A 37 11.22 -5.11 -2.41
CA ALA A 37 9.80 -4.82 -2.36
C ALA A 37 9.24 -5.11 -0.99
N TYR A 38 8.05 -4.59 -0.73
CA TYR A 38 7.27 -4.95 0.46
C TYR A 38 6.03 -5.71 0.03
N LEU A 39 5.72 -6.76 0.78
CA LEU A 39 4.46 -7.47 0.64
C LEU A 39 3.55 -7.04 1.78
N VAL A 40 2.44 -6.40 1.46
CA VAL A 40 1.53 -5.81 2.45
C VAL A 40 0.11 -6.23 2.11
N ASP A 41 -0.70 -6.50 3.13
CA ASP A 41 -2.11 -6.75 2.90
C ASP A 41 -2.83 -5.47 2.47
N VAL A 42 -3.89 -5.63 1.70
CA VAL A 42 -4.61 -4.49 1.11
C VAL A 42 -5.15 -3.55 2.18
N GLU A 43 -5.73 -4.10 3.23
CA GLU A 43 -6.34 -3.31 4.29
C GLU A 43 -5.32 -2.40 4.98
N SER A 44 -4.18 -2.97 5.37
CA SER A 44 -3.11 -2.20 6.02
C SER A 44 -2.55 -1.12 5.10
N PHE A 45 -2.38 -1.43 3.82
CA PHE A 45 -1.89 -0.46 2.85
C PHE A 45 -2.86 0.70 2.67
N GLN A 46 -4.15 0.39 2.56
CA GLN A 46 -5.17 1.43 2.43
C GLN A 46 -5.22 2.34 3.65
N LEU A 47 -5.08 1.76 4.85
CA LEU A 47 -5.03 2.55 6.08
C LEU A 47 -3.83 3.48 6.09
N MET A 48 -2.67 3.01 5.65
CA MET A 48 -1.49 3.85 5.56
C MET A 48 -1.70 5.01 4.58
N GLN A 49 -2.31 4.75 3.44
CA GLN A 49 -2.60 5.79 2.46
C GLN A 49 -3.57 6.83 3.01
N GLN A 50 -4.59 6.39 3.74
CA GLN A 50 -5.55 7.30 4.38
C GLN A 50 -4.87 8.18 5.41
N ARG A 51 -3.99 7.62 6.23
CA ARG A 51 -3.23 8.39 7.22
C ARG A 51 -2.34 9.43 6.57
N MET A 52 -1.66 9.06 5.50
CA MET A 52 -0.83 10.00 4.76
C MET A 52 -1.64 11.12 4.13
N ALA A 53 -2.79 10.80 3.58
CA ALA A 53 -3.69 11.79 2.99
C ALA A 53 -4.18 12.80 4.05
N ILE A 54 -4.53 12.32 5.23
CA ILE A 54 -4.95 13.17 6.33
C ILE A 54 -3.81 14.09 6.76
N LEU A 55 -2.61 13.55 6.94
CA LEU A 55 -1.45 14.34 7.32
C LEU A 55 -1.10 15.39 6.27
N GLU A 56 -1.14 15.04 5.00
CA GLU A 56 -0.92 15.99 3.91
C GLU A 56 -1.97 17.09 3.91
N GLY A 57 -3.23 16.73 4.14
CA GLY A 57 -4.32 17.69 4.23
C GLY A 57 -4.12 18.69 5.36
N ILE A 58 -3.70 18.22 6.52
CA ILE A 58 -3.40 19.08 7.65
C ILE A 58 -2.21 19.98 7.35
N ALA A 59 -1.15 19.43 6.76
CA ALA A 59 0.05 20.17 6.45
C ALA A 59 -0.18 21.28 5.42
N ARG A 60 -1.06 21.05 4.44
CA ARG A 60 -1.37 22.01 3.38
C ARG A 60 -2.50 22.98 3.74
N GLY A 61 -3.24 22.70 4.79
CA GLY A 61 -4.29 23.57 5.27
C GLY A 61 -5.55 23.59 4.40
N GLU A 62 -6.30 24.70 4.50
CA GLU A 62 -7.60 24.83 3.87
C GLU A 62 -7.58 24.73 2.36
N GLN A 63 -6.53 25.19 1.74
CA GLN A 63 -6.40 25.15 0.29
C GLN A 63 -6.42 23.73 -0.24
N ALA A 64 -5.75 22.83 0.42
CA ALA A 64 -5.73 21.42 0.04
C ALA A 64 -7.11 20.79 0.19
N ILE A 65 -7.84 21.17 1.21
CA ILE A 65 -9.20 20.68 1.44
C ILE A 65 -10.13 21.16 0.33
N ALA A 66 -10.03 22.43 -0.03
CA ALA A 66 -10.85 22.99 -1.09
C ALA A 66 -10.55 22.34 -2.45
N GLU A 67 -9.29 22.17 -2.77
CA GLU A 67 -8.88 21.50 -4.01
C GLU A 67 -9.28 20.03 -3.99
N GLY A 68 -9.16 19.37 -2.86
CA GLY A 68 -9.56 18.00 -2.71
C GLY A 68 -11.04 17.78 -2.95
N ARG A 69 -11.88 18.73 -2.61
CA ARG A 69 -13.32 18.64 -2.87
C ARG A 69 -13.65 18.75 -4.34
N THR A 70 -12.88 19.50 -5.09
CA THR A 70 -13.16 19.73 -6.50
C THR A 70 -12.46 18.72 -7.40
N ALA A 71 -11.33 18.20 -6.96
CA ALA A 71 -10.52 17.34 -7.81
C ALA A 71 -10.95 15.86 -7.87
N THR A 72 -11.92 15.52 -7.24
CA THR A 72 -12.32 14.56 -6.85
C THR A 72 -12.51 13.09 -6.99
N HIS A 73 -13.57 12.59 -6.52
CA HIS A 73 -13.95 11.18 -6.60
C HIS A 73 -13.87 10.60 -8.01
N ALA A 74 -14.13 11.39 -9.02
CA ALA A 74 -14.09 10.93 -10.41
C ALA A 74 -12.67 10.56 -10.86
N GLN A 75 -11.68 11.38 -10.48
CA GLN A 75 -10.29 11.08 -10.81
C GLN A 75 -9.74 9.91 -10.03
N ALA A 76 -10.11 9.80 -8.77
CA ALA A 76 -9.71 8.68 -7.94
C ALA A 76 -10.29 7.38 -8.48
N LYS A 77 -11.55 7.38 -8.90
CA LYS A 77 -12.18 6.21 -9.49
C LYS A 77 -11.53 5.82 -10.81
N LYS A 78 -11.18 6.79 -11.64
CA LYS A 78 -10.50 6.50 -12.90
C LYS A 78 -9.12 5.88 -12.67
N ARG A 79 -8.37 6.36 -11.69
CA ARG A 79 -7.08 5.78 -11.34
C ARG A 79 -7.21 4.37 -10.82
N LEU A 80 -8.18 4.13 -9.94
CA LEU A 80 -8.45 2.80 -9.43
C LEU A 80 -8.89 1.85 -10.53
N ALA A 81 -9.72 2.30 -11.45
CA ALA A 81 -10.16 1.49 -12.56
C ALA A 81 -9.01 1.04 -13.46
N ARG A 82 -7.99 1.90 -13.64
CA ARG A 82 -6.79 1.54 -14.39
C ARG A 82 -5.99 0.44 -13.69
N TRP A 83 -5.92 0.49 -12.38
CA TRP A 83 -5.18 -0.47 -11.59
C TRP A 83 -5.89 -1.81 -11.45
N LEU A 84 -7.21 -1.81 -11.50
CA LEU A 84 -8.03 -3.00 -11.32
C LEU A 84 -8.27 -3.77 -12.62
N LYS A 85 -7.83 -3.25 -13.72
CA LYS A 85 -7.89 -3.97 -15.00
C LYS A 85 -6.66 -4.91 -15.13
#